data_a970bd9485db273fc301c197c7232057
#
_entry.id   a970bd9485db273fc301c197c7232057
#
_cell.length_a   1.000
_cell.length_b   1.000
_cell.length_c   1.000
_cell.angle_alpha   90.00
_cell.angle_beta   90.00
_cell.angle_gamma   90.00
#
_symmetry.space_group_name_H-M   'P 1'
#
loop_
_entity.id
_entity.type
_entity.pdbx_description
1 polymer ?
#
loop_
_entity_poly.entity_id
_entity_poly.type
_entity_poly.pdbx_seq_one_letter_code
_entity_poly.pdbx_strand_id
1 'polypeptide(L)'
;MLPAAGMQRGSRYGGGHRGPTAGLAPGFVQGNLAILPAPLASDFLRFCQFNPKPCPLIGTSATGDPRVPELGEDLDIRFDLPRYGMWRNCDLVAESEDVCDLWRDDLVSFVIGCWFSFEEALMAEGIELRHIARGRNVTIAPRSLPTRQARSMGRWWYRCGR
;
A
#
# COMPACT_ATOMS: atom_id res chain seq x y z
N MET A 1 -21.29 -1.89 3.82
CA MET A 1 -20.21 -1.18 4.52
C MET A 1 -19.26 -2.27 4.99
N LEU A 2 -18.15 -2.48 4.29
CA LEU A 2 -17.14 -3.47 4.68
C LEU A 2 -16.44 -2.95 5.94
N PRO A 3 -16.19 -3.78 6.96
CA PRO A 3 -15.47 -3.34 8.16
C PRO A 3 -14.06 -2.87 7.75
N ALA A 4 -13.63 -1.77 8.33
CA ALA A 4 -12.28 -1.25 8.14
C ALA A 4 -11.27 -2.34 8.48
N ALA A 5 -10.29 -2.53 7.59
CA ALA A 5 -9.27 -3.54 7.73
C ALA A 5 -8.55 -3.40 9.08
N GLY A 6 -8.61 -4.44 9.88
CA GLY A 6 -7.72 -4.57 11.02
C GLY A 6 -6.29 -4.66 10.52
N MET A 7 -5.64 -3.53 10.36
CA MET A 7 -4.22 -3.49 10.04
C MET A 7 -3.47 -4.09 11.22
N GLN A 8 -2.79 -5.22 11.02
CA GLN A 8 -1.96 -5.78 12.08
C GLN A 8 -0.84 -4.78 12.38
N ARG A 9 -0.89 -4.22 13.56
CA ARG A 9 0.04 -3.19 14.04
C ARG A 9 1.44 -3.79 14.20
N GLY A 10 2.40 -3.26 13.43
CA GLY A 10 3.75 -3.82 13.38
C GLY A 10 4.50 -3.74 14.69
N SER A 11 4.64 -2.60 15.33
CA SER A 11 5.56 -2.43 16.45
C SER A 11 4.92 -2.33 17.84
N ARG A 12 3.67 -1.90 17.97
CA ARG A 12 3.01 -1.75 19.28
C ARG A 12 2.70 -3.07 20.00
N TYR A 13 2.71 -4.20 19.31
CA TYR A 13 2.30 -5.49 19.88
C TYR A 13 3.41 -6.54 19.97
N GLY A 14 4.67 -6.16 20.03
CA GLY A 14 5.77 -7.02 20.52
C GLY A 14 6.05 -8.32 19.74
N GLY A 15 5.37 -8.57 18.64
CA GLY A 15 5.52 -9.75 17.80
C GLY A 15 5.61 -9.35 16.33
N GLY A 16 6.50 -8.41 16.02
CA GLY A 16 6.59 -7.76 14.72
C GLY A 16 6.66 -8.73 13.56
N HIS A 17 5.57 -8.85 12.81
CA HIS A 17 5.58 -9.53 11.53
C HIS A 17 6.48 -8.75 10.57
N ARG A 18 7.55 -9.38 10.10
CA ARG A 18 8.55 -8.78 9.19
C ARG A 18 8.40 -9.24 7.74
N GLY A 19 7.43 -10.09 7.49
CA GLY A 19 7.18 -10.70 6.18
C GLY A 19 6.09 -10.00 5.36
N PRO A 20 5.75 -10.55 4.19
CA PRO A 20 4.60 -10.12 3.41
C PRO A 20 3.31 -10.27 4.20
N THR A 21 2.42 -9.30 4.10
CA THR A 21 1.12 -9.31 4.81
C THR A 21 0.00 -10.02 4.05
N ALA A 22 0.31 -10.57 2.88
CA ALA A 22 -0.66 -11.30 2.06
C ALA A 22 -1.23 -12.50 2.82
N GLY A 23 -2.57 -12.61 2.87
CA GLY A 23 -3.27 -13.73 3.50
C GLY A 23 -3.27 -13.75 5.03
N LEU A 24 -2.73 -12.72 5.71
CA LEU A 24 -2.70 -12.68 7.18
C LEU A 24 -4.03 -12.31 7.83
N ALA A 25 -4.89 -11.60 7.14
CA ALA A 25 -6.16 -11.12 7.66
C ALA A 25 -7.30 -11.45 6.68
N PRO A 26 -7.83 -12.66 6.69
CA PRO A 26 -8.98 -13.03 5.86
C PRO A 26 -10.19 -12.12 6.15
N GLY A 27 -10.92 -11.74 5.11
CA GLY A 27 -12.07 -10.82 5.22
C GLY A 27 -11.73 -9.33 5.27
N PHE A 28 -10.44 -8.97 5.25
CA PHE A 28 -10.01 -7.58 5.24
C PHE A 28 -9.36 -7.17 3.91
N VAL A 29 -9.60 -5.92 3.52
CA VAL A 29 -8.97 -5.36 2.32
C VAL A 29 -7.50 -5.11 2.60
N GLN A 30 -6.62 -5.63 1.75
CA GLN A 30 -5.19 -5.34 1.80
C GLN A 30 -4.88 -4.08 1.01
N GLY A 31 -4.09 -3.20 1.59
CA GLY A 31 -3.62 -1.97 0.95
C GLY A 31 -2.09 -1.85 0.95
N ASN A 32 -1.59 -1.11 -0.02
CA ASN A 32 -0.20 -0.66 -0.08
C ASN A 32 -0.14 0.83 0.26
N LEU A 33 0.85 1.21 1.05
CA LEU A 33 1.07 2.60 1.45
C LEU A 33 2.05 3.29 0.50
N ALA A 34 1.69 4.51 0.08
CA ALA A 34 2.61 5.45 -0.57
C ALA A 34 2.58 6.77 0.19
N ILE A 35 3.74 7.24 0.67
CA ILE A 35 3.90 8.51 1.38
C ILE A 35 4.67 9.45 0.47
N LEU A 36 4.12 10.61 0.16
CA LEU A 36 4.67 11.55 -0.80
C LEU A 36 4.68 12.97 -0.23
N PRO A 37 5.67 13.81 -0.60
CA PRO A 37 5.61 15.24 -0.34
C PRO A 37 4.41 15.90 -1.01
N ALA A 38 3.80 16.90 -0.36
CA ALA A 38 2.61 17.60 -0.84
C ALA A 38 2.70 18.11 -2.29
N PRO A 39 3.84 18.61 -2.79
CA PRO A 39 3.96 19.01 -4.20
C PRO A 39 3.70 17.89 -5.20
N LEU A 40 3.94 16.62 -4.82
CA LEU A 40 3.70 15.44 -5.66
C LEU A 40 2.34 14.80 -5.39
N ALA A 41 1.75 15.07 -4.23
CA ALA A 41 0.51 14.42 -3.77
C ALA A 41 -0.67 14.68 -4.71
N SER A 42 -0.84 15.91 -5.19
CA SER A 42 -1.93 16.28 -6.10
C SER A 42 -1.86 15.53 -7.43
N ASP A 43 -0.66 15.38 -7.98
CA ASP A 43 -0.45 14.67 -9.24
C ASP A 43 -0.66 13.17 -9.05
N PHE A 44 -0.23 12.62 -7.92
CA PHE A 44 -0.45 11.22 -7.60
C PHE A 44 -1.93 10.90 -7.36
N LEU A 45 -2.66 11.79 -6.68
CA LEU A 45 -4.11 11.67 -6.52
C LEU A 45 -4.81 11.62 -7.88
N ARG A 46 -4.46 12.55 -8.78
CA ARG A 46 -5.00 12.55 -10.16
C ARG A 46 -4.66 11.27 -10.90
N PHE A 47 -3.43 10.77 -10.74
CA PHE A 47 -3.04 9.50 -11.34
C PHE A 47 -3.93 8.35 -10.86
N CYS A 48 -4.20 8.23 -9.56
CA CYS A 48 -5.11 7.22 -9.00
C CYS A 48 -6.54 7.39 -9.54
N GLN A 49 -7.05 8.62 -9.59
CA GLN A 49 -8.39 8.92 -10.12
C GLN A 49 -8.54 8.55 -11.60
N PHE A 50 -7.52 8.77 -12.43
CA PHE A 50 -7.55 8.38 -13.84
C PHE A 50 -7.30 6.89 -14.07
N ASN A 51 -6.78 6.20 -13.07
CA ASN A 51 -6.42 4.79 -13.14
C ASN A 51 -7.02 3.98 -11.98
N PRO A 52 -8.35 4.01 -11.76
CA PRO A 52 -8.96 3.42 -10.56
C PRO A 52 -8.84 1.89 -10.51
N LYS A 53 -8.68 1.22 -11.66
CA LYS A 53 -8.50 -0.25 -11.70
C LYS A 53 -7.12 -0.70 -11.22
N PRO A 54 -5.99 -0.15 -11.76
CA PRO A 54 -4.66 -0.54 -11.29
C PRO A 54 -4.27 0.13 -9.96
N CYS A 55 -4.88 1.26 -9.58
CA CYS A 55 -4.57 2.04 -8.39
C CYS A 55 -5.84 2.46 -7.64
N PRO A 56 -6.63 1.50 -7.13
CA PRO A 56 -7.84 1.82 -6.40
C PRO A 56 -7.48 2.49 -5.07
N LEU A 57 -7.79 3.78 -4.95
CA LEU A 57 -7.54 4.55 -3.74
C LEU A 57 -8.54 4.13 -2.66
N ILE A 58 -8.05 3.71 -1.50
CA ILE A 58 -8.85 3.28 -0.34
C ILE A 58 -8.95 4.39 0.69
N GLY A 59 -7.85 5.13 0.91
CA GLY A 59 -7.81 6.22 1.86
C GLY A 59 -6.64 7.16 1.60
N THR A 60 -6.74 8.38 2.12
CA THR A 60 -5.68 9.38 2.06
C THR A 60 -5.64 10.18 3.34
N SER A 61 -4.45 10.56 3.79
CA SER A 61 -4.30 11.44 4.95
C SER A 61 -4.47 12.91 4.56
N ALA A 62 -4.77 13.76 5.55
CA ALA A 62 -4.50 15.18 5.41
C ALA A 62 -2.98 15.42 5.34
N THR A 63 -2.57 16.58 4.82
CA THR A 63 -1.15 16.95 4.76
C THR A 63 -0.57 17.05 6.17
N GLY A 64 0.54 16.34 6.42
CA GLY A 64 1.22 16.29 7.71
C GLY A 64 0.57 15.35 8.73
N ASP A 65 -0.68 14.94 8.54
CA ASP A 65 -1.36 14.02 9.48
C ASP A 65 -0.94 12.57 9.19
N PRO A 66 -0.40 11.85 10.18
CA PRO A 66 -0.06 10.44 10.02
C PRO A 66 -1.27 9.50 10.14
N ARG A 67 -2.47 10.01 10.32
CA ARG A 67 -3.68 9.22 10.48
C ARG A 67 -4.45 9.13 9.17
N VAL A 68 -5.12 8.02 8.98
CA VAL A 68 -6.08 7.78 7.90
C VAL A 68 -7.37 7.27 8.54
N PRO A 69 -8.25 8.18 9.03
CA PRO A 69 -9.39 7.81 9.87
C PRO A 69 -10.37 6.84 9.19
N GLU A 70 -10.44 6.86 7.85
CA GLU A 70 -11.27 5.93 7.09
C GLU A 70 -10.84 4.47 7.24
N LEU A 71 -9.58 4.22 7.67
CA LEU A 71 -9.02 2.89 7.83
C LEU A 71 -8.96 2.45 9.29
N GLY A 72 -8.97 3.39 10.23
CA GLY A 72 -8.95 3.11 11.65
C GLY A 72 -8.69 4.38 12.47
N GLU A 73 -9.50 4.60 13.51
CA GLU A 73 -9.43 5.81 14.35
C GLU A 73 -8.09 5.95 15.09
N ASP A 74 -7.48 4.83 15.44
CA ASP A 74 -6.26 4.76 16.22
C ASP A 74 -5.02 4.35 15.38
N LEU A 75 -5.16 4.32 14.05
CA LEU A 75 -4.08 3.98 13.14
C LEU A 75 -3.11 5.16 13.00
N ASP A 76 -1.84 4.91 13.31
CA ASP A 76 -0.74 5.83 13.03
C ASP A 76 0.22 5.18 12.04
N ILE A 77 0.20 5.67 10.80
CA ILE A 77 0.96 5.09 9.71
C ILE A 77 2.48 5.28 9.82
N ARG A 78 3.00 5.97 10.84
CA ARG A 78 4.44 6.12 11.06
C ARG A 78 5.09 4.87 11.65
N PHE A 79 4.31 4.04 12.37
CA PHE A 79 4.84 2.87 13.07
C PHE A 79 3.88 1.66 13.12
N ASP A 80 2.66 1.79 12.61
CA ASP A 80 1.67 0.69 12.66
C ASP A 80 1.79 -0.28 11.45
N LEU A 81 2.77 -0.09 10.56
CA LEU A 81 3.04 -1.02 9.47
C LEU A 81 4.30 -1.85 9.72
N PRO A 82 4.35 -3.07 9.17
CA PRO A 82 5.48 -3.98 9.43
C PRO A 82 6.81 -3.51 8.88
N ARG A 83 6.82 -2.75 7.76
CA ARG A 83 8.03 -2.28 7.11
C ARG A 83 7.76 -1.13 6.15
N TYR A 84 8.71 -0.20 6.09
CA TYR A 84 8.73 0.95 5.20
C TYR A 84 9.94 0.86 4.28
N GLY A 85 9.74 1.04 2.99
CA GLY A 85 10.81 1.21 2.02
C GLY A 85 10.98 2.69 1.67
N MET A 86 12.18 3.22 1.83
CA MET A 86 12.51 4.59 1.45
C MET A 86 13.13 4.61 0.06
N TRP A 87 12.54 5.41 -0.82
CA TRP A 87 12.94 5.48 -2.22
C TRP A 87 13.47 6.87 -2.56
N ARG A 88 14.58 6.92 -3.28
CA ARG A 88 15.15 8.14 -3.83
C ARG A 88 15.56 7.90 -5.28
N ASN A 89 15.08 8.72 -6.21
CA ASN A 89 15.37 8.58 -7.65
C ASN A 89 15.09 7.17 -8.19
N CYS A 90 13.98 6.55 -7.75
CA CYS A 90 13.57 5.18 -8.10
C CYS A 90 14.43 4.06 -7.52
N ASP A 91 15.40 4.34 -6.65
CA ASP A 91 16.19 3.35 -5.94
C ASP A 91 15.73 3.21 -4.50
N LEU A 92 15.64 1.97 -4.01
CA LEU A 92 15.40 1.68 -2.60
C LEU A 92 16.69 1.97 -1.83
N VAL A 93 16.68 3.05 -1.04
CA VAL A 93 17.89 3.51 -0.32
C VAL A 93 17.95 2.99 1.12
N ALA A 94 16.81 2.70 1.74
CA ALA A 94 16.75 2.13 3.07
C ALA A 94 15.41 1.44 3.33
N GLU A 95 15.37 0.61 4.36
CA GLU A 95 14.16 0.02 4.92
C GLU A 95 14.15 0.26 6.44
N SER A 96 12.97 0.50 7.02
CA SER A 96 12.79 0.72 8.46
C SER A 96 11.51 0.05 8.96
N GLU A 97 11.42 -0.17 10.26
CA GLU A 97 10.20 -0.65 10.94
C GLU A 97 9.30 0.51 11.37
N ASP A 98 9.82 1.73 11.37
CA ASP A 98 9.06 2.97 11.58
C ASP A 98 9.65 4.11 10.74
N VAL A 99 8.90 5.21 10.64
CA VAL A 99 9.32 6.42 9.93
C VAL A 99 9.09 7.69 10.76
N CYS A 100 9.03 7.55 12.10
CA CYS A 100 8.77 8.68 12.99
C CYS A 100 9.78 9.81 12.81
N ASP A 101 11.08 9.48 12.77
CA ASP A 101 12.17 10.45 12.62
C ASP A 101 12.25 11.07 11.21
N LEU A 102 11.57 10.45 10.24
CA LEU A 102 11.53 10.91 8.85
C LEU A 102 10.24 11.67 8.53
N TRP A 103 9.30 11.70 9.48
CA TRP A 103 8.02 12.36 9.27
C TRP A 103 8.17 13.87 9.18
N ARG A 104 7.45 14.45 8.22
CA ARG A 104 7.44 15.90 7.98
C ARG A 104 5.99 16.38 7.79
N ASP A 105 5.77 17.64 8.10
CA ASP A 105 4.45 18.28 8.03
C ASP A 105 3.95 18.49 6.57
N ASP A 106 4.81 18.22 5.58
CA ASP A 106 4.45 18.30 4.16
C ASP A 106 4.12 16.94 3.53
N LEU A 107 4.08 15.86 4.30
CA LEU A 107 3.81 14.52 3.78
C LEU A 107 2.31 14.24 3.68
N VAL A 108 1.93 13.53 2.62
CA VAL A 108 0.59 13.01 2.38
C VAL A 108 0.68 11.52 2.12
N SER A 109 -0.17 10.77 2.79
CA SER A 109 -0.23 9.32 2.65
C SER A 109 -1.41 8.88 1.81
N PHE A 110 -1.17 7.89 0.97
CA PHE A 110 -2.16 7.26 0.12
C PHE A 110 -2.17 5.76 0.40
N VAL A 111 -3.33 5.21 0.67
CA VAL A 111 -3.52 3.76 0.79
C VAL A 111 -4.21 3.26 -0.47
N ILE A 112 -3.53 2.40 -1.19
CA ILE A 112 -3.95 1.88 -2.48
C ILE A 112 -4.28 0.41 -2.31
N GLY A 113 -5.47 -0.02 -2.76
CA GLY A 113 -5.89 -1.41 -2.71
C GLY A 113 -4.96 -2.33 -3.48
N CYS A 114 -4.77 -3.51 -2.94
CA CYS A 114 -3.95 -4.55 -3.53
C CYS A 114 -4.81 -5.65 -4.14
N TRP A 115 -4.28 -6.29 -5.17
CA TRP A 115 -4.91 -7.44 -5.83
C TRP A 115 -5.21 -8.59 -4.87
N PHE A 116 -4.41 -8.78 -3.84
CA PHE A 116 -4.60 -9.82 -2.83
C PHE A 116 -5.99 -9.81 -2.16
N SER A 117 -6.67 -8.66 -2.12
CA SER A 117 -8.03 -8.56 -1.60
C SER A 117 -9.06 -9.41 -2.37
N PHE A 118 -8.76 -9.81 -3.61
CA PHE A 118 -9.64 -10.67 -4.43
C PHE A 118 -9.32 -12.15 -4.32
N GLU A 119 -8.18 -12.51 -3.78
CA GLU A 119 -7.72 -13.90 -3.74
C GLU A 119 -8.62 -14.79 -2.89
N GLU A 120 -9.08 -14.26 -1.76
CA GLU A 120 -10.00 -14.97 -0.88
C GLU A 120 -11.33 -15.31 -1.58
N ALA A 121 -11.89 -14.34 -2.33
CA ALA A 121 -13.11 -14.56 -3.09
C ALA A 121 -12.91 -15.62 -4.18
N LEU A 122 -11.76 -15.61 -4.87
CA LEU A 122 -11.43 -16.61 -5.88
C LEU A 122 -11.28 -18.00 -5.27
N MET A 123 -10.62 -18.10 -4.11
CA MET A 123 -10.48 -19.38 -3.40
C MET A 123 -11.82 -19.92 -2.89
N ALA A 124 -12.71 -19.03 -2.42
CA ALA A 124 -14.05 -19.42 -1.99
C ALA A 124 -14.89 -19.99 -3.14
N GLU A 125 -14.67 -19.52 -4.37
CA GLU A 125 -15.29 -20.06 -5.59
C GLU A 125 -14.53 -21.28 -6.18
N GLY A 126 -13.56 -21.84 -5.44
CA GLY A 126 -12.80 -23.01 -5.85
C GLY A 126 -11.75 -22.76 -6.93
N ILE A 127 -11.40 -21.51 -7.18
CA ILE A 127 -10.36 -21.16 -8.16
C ILE A 127 -8.99 -21.27 -7.49
N GLU A 128 -8.17 -22.21 -8.00
CA GLU A 128 -6.81 -22.41 -7.49
C GLU A 128 -5.88 -21.24 -7.87
N LEU A 129 -5.24 -20.66 -6.87
CA LEU A 129 -4.24 -19.62 -7.07
C LEU A 129 -2.85 -20.24 -7.17
N ARG A 130 -2.24 -20.20 -8.35
CA ARG A 130 -0.97 -20.89 -8.67
C ARG A 130 0.19 -20.50 -7.78
N HIS A 131 0.28 -19.26 -7.31
CA HIS A 131 1.36 -18.81 -6.44
C HIS A 131 1.18 -19.40 -5.03
N ILE A 132 -0.05 -19.50 -4.52
CA ILE A 132 -0.35 -20.15 -3.24
C ILE A 132 -0.05 -21.65 -3.32
N ALA A 133 -0.54 -22.33 -4.36
CA ALA A 133 -0.28 -23.75 -4.58
C ALA A 133 1.22 -24.09 -4.68
N ARG A 134 2.04 -23.13 -5.10
CA ARG A 134 3.50 -23.28 -5.22
C ARG A 134 4.27 -22.72 -4.03
N GLY A 135 3.61 -22.24 -2.99
CA GLY A 135 4.25 -21.60 -1.83
C GLY A 135 5.14 -20.40 -2.20
N ARG A 136 4.78 -19.67 -3.26
CA ARG A 136 5.53 -18.51 -3.75
C ARG A 136 4.69 -17.26 -3.66
N ASN A 137 5.35 -16.13 -3.42
CA ASN A 137 4.67 -14.84 -3.54
C ASN A 137 4.41 -14.50 -5.03
N VAL A 138 3.42 -13.62 -5.28
CA VAL A 138 3.08 -13.22 -6.65
C VAL A 138 4.30 -12.60 -7.34
N THR A 139 4.64 -13.13 -8.50
CA THR A 139 5.68 -12.55 -9.35
C THR A 139 5.12 -11.29 -10.00
N ILE A 140 5.72 -10.15 -9.73
CA ILE A 140 5.35 -8.90 -10.38
C ILE A 140 6.03 -8.86 -11.73
N ALA A 141 5.23 -8.95 -12.77
CA ALA A 141 5.68 -8.65 -14.12
C ALA A 141 5.54 -7.14 -14.37
N PRO A 142 6.52 -6.48 -15.01
CA PRO A 142 6.32 -5.15 -15.53
C PRO A 142 5.19 -5.21 -16.55
N ARG A 143 4.04 -4.63 -16.22
CA ARG A 143 2.91 -4.58 -17.13
C ARG A 143 3.01 -3.35 -18.01
N SER A 144 2.91 -3.55 -19.30
CA SER A 144 2.68 -2.52 -20.31
C SER A 144 1.19 -2.14 -20.42
N LEU A 145 0.45 -2.09 -19.31
CA LEU A 145 -0.88 -1.52 -19.35
C LEU A 145 -0.76 -0.03 -19.61
N PRO A 146 -1.42 0.52 -20.65
CA PRO A 146 -1.42 1.95 -20.90
C PRO A 146 -2.13 2.63 -19.72
N THR A 147 -1.34 3.23 -18.82
CA THR A 147 -1.85 4.08 -17.76
C THR A 147 -2.05 5.49 -18.34
N ARG A 148 -3.15 6.14 -18.01
CA ARG A 148 -3.33 7.55 -18.34
C ARG A 148 -2.36 8.38 -17.51
N GLN A 149 -1.46 9.10 -18.18
CA GLN A 149 -0.50 9.98 -17.51
C GLN A 149 -1.20 11.20 -16.91
N ALA A 150 -0.94 11.48 -15.64
CA ALA A 150 -1.04 12.84 -15.13
C ALA A 150 0.15 13.65 -15.69
N ARG A 151 -0.05 14.95 -15.98
CA ARG A 151 0.87 15.79 -16.79
C ARG A 151 2.34 15.85 -16.33
N SER A 152 2.66 15.45 -15.11
CA SER A 152 4.00 15.61 -14.52
C SER A 152 4.69 14.30 -14.13
N MET A 153 4.00 13.17 -14.27
CA MET A 153 4.58 11.89 -13.85
C MET A 153 5.15 11.16 -15.06
N GLY A 154 6.47 11.23 -15.21
CA GLY A 154 7.20 10.30 -16.05
C GLY A 154 6.87 8.85 -15.68
N ARG A 155 7.31 7.87 -16.48
CA ARG A 155 7.03 6.44 -16.29
C ARG A 155 7.15 6.02 -14.83
N TRP A 156 6.02 5.84 -14.14
CA TRP A 156 5.97 5.24 -12.83
C TRP A 156 5.95 3.73 -12.98
N TRP A 157 6.98 3.08 -12.47
CA TRP A 157 7.04 1.65 -12.33
C TRP A 157 6.41 1.30 -10.99
N TYR A 158 5.25 0.66 -11.01
CA TYR A 158 4.66 0.07 -9.83
C TYR A 158 5.47 -1.17 -9.46
N ARG A 159 6.27 -1.07 -8.42
CA ARG A 159 6.94 -2.21 -7.81
C ARG A 159 6.24 -2.50 -6.49
N CYS A 160 5.30 -3.43 -6.52
CA CYS A 160 4.80 -4.06 -5.30
C CYS A 160 5.96 -4.85 -4.66
N GLY A 161 6.22 -4.69 -3.35
CA GLY A 161 7.41 -5.20 -2.69
C GLY A 161 7.70 -6.69 -2.91
N ARG A 162 8.99 -7.00 -2.82
CA ARG A 162 9.48 -8.38 -2.76
C ARG A 162 9.07 -9.02 -1.46
#